data_a52f7aff993be2eb38a672e3c1fc723f
#
_entry.id   a52f7aff993be2eb38a672e3c1fc723f
#
_cell.length_a   1.000
_cell.length_b   1.000
_cell.length_c   1.000
_cell.angle_alpha   90.00
_cell.angle_beta   90.00
_cell.angle_gamma   90.00
#
_symmetry.space_group_name_H-M   'P 1'
#
loop_
_entity.id
_entity.type
_entity.pdbx_description
1 polymer ?
#
loop_
_entity_poly.entity_id
_entity_poly.type
_entity_poly.pdbx_seq_one_letter_code
_entity_poly.pdbx_strand_id
1 'polypeptide(L)'
;MDNDQKTQRLSALNLFITDVYNGQQIVKDGIIPADILSSSKDYRPECEGMRPKFDVWAHICGTDLIRDKDGCMYVLEDNLRVPSGVSYMLENRNISKRILPELIERNQVLPMDDYPSRLFDMLCCLSPRQIKSPEVVLLTPGIFNSAYFEHAFLAQRMGVELVEGPDLMVDTDDCVYMKTVQGRSRVDVIYRRIDDQYLDPEAFRADSMLGVPGLMRAWRAGNVALANAPGVGVADDKVVYTYVPDMIRYYLNEAPLLPNVPS
;
A
#
# COMPACT_ATOMS: atom_id res chain seq x y z
N MET A 1 -12.75 -13.82 -11.77
CA MET A 1 -12.84 -12.43 -11.30
C MET A 1 -12.09 -11.58 -12.31
N ASP A 2 -12.80 -10.68 -12.95
CA ASP A 2 -12.24 -9.86 -14.02
C ASP A 2 -11.30 -8.78 -13.45
N ASN A 3 -10.22 -8.45 -14.15
CA ASN A 3 -9.30 -7.39 -13.72
C ASN A 3 -10.00 -6.04 -13.60
N ASP A 4 -10.98 -5.78 -14.44
CA ASP A 4 -11.73 -4.52 -14.47
C ASP A 4 -12.46 -4.22 -13.15
N GLN A 5 -12.98 -5.26 -12.49
CA GLN A 5 -13.68 -5.13 -11.21
C GLN A 5 -12.78 -4.60 -10.08
N LYS A 6 -11.54 -5.09 -10.01
CA LYS A 6 -10.56 -4.65 -8.99
C LYS A 6 -10.00 -3.28 -9.33
N THR A 7 -9.75 -3.03 -10.61
CA THR A 7 -9.22 -1.77 -11.11
C THR A 7 -10.20 -0.63 -10.84
N GLN A 8 -11.50 -0.82 -11.09
CA GLN A 8 -12.53 0.18 -10.82
C GLN A 8 -12.49 0.62 -9.35
N ARG A 9 -12.55 -0.35 -8.43
CA ARG A 9 -12.61 -0.08 -7.00
C ARG A 9 -11.35 0.64 -6.49
N LEU A 10 -10.17 0.15 -6.84
CA LEU A 10 -8.91 0.76 -6.42
C LEU A 10 -8.72 2.15 -7.04
N SER A 11 -9.18 2.38 -8.26
CA SER A 11 -9.15 3.72 -8.89
C SER A 11 -10.02 4.71 -8.11
N ALA A 12 -11.24 4.33 -7.76
CA ALA A 12 -12.12 5.18 -6.97
C ALA A 12 -11.54 5.50 -5.58
N LEU A 13 -10.91 4.51 -4.91
CA LEU A 13 -10.24 4.69 -3.62
C LEU A 13 -9.04 5.64 -3.73
N ASN A 14 -8.21 5.55 -4.77
CA ASN A 14 -7.10 6.47 -4.99
C ASN A 14 -7.58 7.91 -5.25
N LEU A 15 -8.65 8.08 -6.03
CA LEU A 15 -9.26 9.39 -6.26
C LEU A 15 -9.84 9.97 -4.97
N PHE A 16 -10.50 9.14 -4.16
CA PHE A 16 -10.99 9.53 -2.84
C PHE A 16 -9.86 10.03 -1.93
N ILE A 17 -8.77 9.26 -1.81
CA ILE A 17 -7.63 9.65 -0.98
C ILE A 17 -7.02 10.97 -1.48
N THR A 18 -6.87 11.12 -2.79
CA THR A 18 -6.38 12.38 -3.39
C THR A 18 -7.30 13.54 -3.04
N ASP A 19 -8.61 13.35 -3.14
CA ASP A 19 -9.59 14.40 -2.87
C ASP A 19 -9.59 14.81 -1.39
N VAL A 20 -9.62 13.87 -0.46
CA VAL A 20 -9.70 14.18 0.98
C VAL A 20 -8.46 14.90 1.52
N TYR A 21 -7.30 14.68 0.92
CA TYR A 21 -6.07 15.40 1.29
C TYR A 21 -5.84 16.71 0.51
N ASN A 22 -6.69 17.05 -0.46
CA ASN A 22 -6.54 18.26 -1.27
C ASN A 22 -7.82 19.11 -1.32
N GLY A 23 -8.81 18.66 -2.05
CA GLY A 23 -10.02 19.45 -2.31
C GLY A 23 -11.17 19.20 -1.34
N GLN A 24 -11.29 17.99 -0.82
CA GLN A 24 -12.42 17.48 -0.05
C GLN A 24 -13.77 17.70 -0.76
N GLN A 25 -13.77 17.53 -2.08
CA GLN A 25 -14.94 17.86 -2.90
C GLN A 25 -16.09 16.91 -2.63
N ILE A 26 -15.81 15.61 -2.44
CA ILE A 26 -16.82 14.60 -2.12
C ILE A 26 -17.58 14.91 -0.81
N VAL A 27 -16.89 15.55 0.15
CA VAL A 27 -17.49 16.01 1.41
C VAL A 27 -18.31 17.26 1.18
N LYS A 28 -17.78 18.25 0.42
CA LYS A 28 -18.48 19.50 0.07
C LYS A 28 -19.77 19.24 -0.70
N ASP A 29 -19.77 18.22 -1.56
CA ASP A 29 -20.94 17.82 -2.34
C ASP A 29 -21.90 16.91 -1.54
N GLY A 30 -21.59 16.62 -0.26
CA GLY A 30 -22.47 15.91 0.67
C GLY A 30 -22.61 14.41 0.42
N ILE A 31 -21.70 13.81 -0.35
CA ILE A 31 -21.69 12.36 -0.60
C ILE A 31 -21.17 11.62 0.65
N ILE A 32 -20.13 12.15 1.27
CA ILE A 32 -19.60 11.63 2.55
C ILE A 32 -19.77 12.73 3.61
N PRO A 33 -20.40 12.45 4.74
CA PRO A 33 -20.51 13.38 5.86
C PRO A 33 -19.13 13.82 6.40
N ALA A 34 -18.96 15.10 6.71
CA ALA A 34 -17.68 15.66 7.16
C ALA A 34 -17.19 15.06 8.49
N ASP A 35 -18.10 14.65 9.36
CA ASP A 35 -17.79 14.03 10.66
C ASP A 35 -17.13 12.67 10.51
N ILE A 36 -17.36 11.95 9.42
CA ILE A 36 -16.69 10.67 9.14
C ILE A 36 -15.18 10.90 8.97
N LEU A 37 -14.76 11.90 8.19
CA LEU A 37 -13.34 12.20 8.03
C LEU A 37 -12.72 12.75 9.32
N SER A 38 -13.40 13.68 9.99
CA SER A 38 -12.88 14.31 11.21
C SER A 38 -12.78 13.35 12.40
N SER A 39 -13.59 12.29 12.43
CA SER A 39 -13.56 11.25 13.45
C SER A 39 -12.63 10.07 13.12
N SER A 40 -12.19 9.95 11.86
CA SER A 40 -11.31 8.86 11.45
C SER A 40 -9.95 8.96 12.13
N LYS A 41 -9.58 7.92 12.85
CA LYS A 41 -8.26 7.82 13.51
C LYS A 41 -7.11 7.65 12.51
N ASP A 42 -7.42 7.31 11.28
CA ASP A 42 -6.47 7.03 10.21
C ASP A 42 -6.34 8.17 9.20
N TYR A 43 -7.11 9.26 9.37
CA TYR A 43 -6.85 10.51 8.67
C TYR A 43 -5.55 11.14 9.19
N ARG A 44 -4.68 11.55 8.28
CA ARG A 44 -3.35 12.11 8.58
C ARG A 44 -3.24 13.54 8.08
N PRO A 45 -3.46 14.57 8.92
CA PRO A 45 -3.32 15.97 8.50
C PRO A 45 -1.94 16.27 7.88
N GLU A 46 -0.91 15.53 8.30
CA GLU A 46 0.45 15.62 7.77
C GLU A 46 0.53 15.30 6.27
N CYS A 47 -0.50 14.67 5.70
CA CYS A 47 -0.57 14.34 4.27
C CYS A 47 -1.35 15.39 3.46
N GLU A 48 -1.91 16.43 4.09
CA GLU A 48 -2.64 17.48 3.39
C GLU A 48 -1.73 18.22 2.38
N GLY A 49 -2.28 18.48 1.19
CA GLY A 49 -1.58 19.11 0.07
C GLY A 49 -0.59 18.21 -0.66
N MET A 50 -0.45 16.94 -0.23
CA MET A 50 0.43 15.98 -0.90
C MET A 50 -0.20 15.40 -2.16
N ARG A 51 0.66 15.12 -3.15
CA ARG A 51 0.31 14.40 -4.38
C ARG A 51 1.44 13.42 -4.71
N PRO A 52 1.27 12.12 -4.41
CA PRO A 52 2.22 11.09 -4.83
C PRO A 52 2.35 11.03 -6.36
N LYS A 53 3.43 10.41 -6.83
CA LYS A 53 3.64 10.21 -8.27
C LYS A 53 2.46 9.48 -8.89
N PHE A 54 2.00 9.95 -10.05
CA PHE A 54 0.82 9.47 -10.79
C PHE A 54 -0.53 9.64 -10.04
N ASP A 55 -0.56 10.42 -8.96
CA ASP A 55 -1.72 10.54 -8.05
C ASP A 55 -2.16 9.16 -7.47
N VAL A 56 -1.23 8.21 -7.36
CA VAL A 56 -1.47 6.87 -6.79
C VAL A 56 -0.93 6.80 -5.36
N TRP A 57 -1.83 6.62 -4.41
CA TRP A 57 -1.54 6.49 -2.97
C TRP A 57 -1.40 5.02 -2.57
N ALA A 58 -2.37 4.20 -2.99
CA ALA A 58 -2.39 2.77 -2.74
C ALA A 58 -1.98 2.01 -4.00
N HIS A 59 -0.78 1.47 -3.99
CA HIS A 59 -0.19 0.68 -5.07
C HIS A 59 -0.51 -0.81 -4.92
N ILE A 60 -0.65 -1.26 -3.67
CA ILE A 60 -0.98 -2.63 -3.29
C ILE A 60 -2.24 -2.59 -2.43
N CYS A 61 -3.23 -3.38 -2.79
CA CYS A 61 -4.48 -3.51 -2.06
C CYS A 61 -4.75 -4.98 -1.74
N GLY A 62 -5.16 -5.25 -0.51
CA GLY A 62 -5.71 -6.52 -0.07
C GLY A 62 -7.22 -6.41 0.08
N THR A 63 -7.99 -6.69 -0.98
CA THR A 63 -9.46 -6.69 -0.90
C THR A 63 -9.94 -8.05 -0.43
N ASP A 64 -10.61 -8.09 0.72
CA ASP A 64 -11.22 -9.30 1.25
C ASP A 64 -12.58 -9.55 0.62
N LEU A 65 -12.79 -10.77 0.19
CA LEU A 65 -13.97 -11.17 -0.56
C LEU A 65 -14.69 -12.32 0.11
N ILE A 66 -16.00 -12.26 0.12
CA ILE A 66 -16.85 -13.35 0.53
C ILE A 66 -17.74 -13.80 -0.64
N ARG A 67 -17.92 -15.11 -0.79
CA ARG A 67 -18.82 -15.68 -1.77
C ARG A 67 -20.09 -16.14 -1.07
N ASP A 68 -21.22 -15.66 -1.54
CA ASP A 68 -22.52 -16.09 -1.00
C ASP A 68 -22.95 -17.47 -1.54
N LYS A 69 -24.10 -17.94 -1.06
CA LYS A 69 -24.70 -19.21 -1.47
C LYS A 69 -25.08 -19.28 -2.95
N ASP A 70 -25.34 -18.14 -3.58
CA ASP A 70 -25.72 -18.04 -4.98
C ASP A 70 -24.49 -17.86 -5.89
N GLY A 71 -23.30 -17.84 -5.30
CA GLY A 71 -22.02 -17.72 -5.98
C GLY A 71 -21.57 -16.28 -6.25
N CYS A 72 -22.33 -15.30 -5.81
CA CYS A 72 -21.98 -13.89 -5.93
C CYS A 72 -20.82 -13.51 -5.00
N MET A 73 -19.89 -12.70 -5.50
CA MET A 73 -18.77 -12.19 -4.72
C MET A 73 -19.10 -10.82 -4.16
N TYR A 74 -18.88 -10.65 -2.88
CA TYR A 74 -19.03 -9.38 -2.16
C TYR A 74 -17.69 -8.95 -1.58
N VAL A 75 -17.44 -7.64 -1.55
CA VAL A 75 -16.31 -7.09 -0.83
C VAL A 75 -16.66 -6.99 0.65
N LEU A 76 -15.77 -7.46 1.51
CA LEU A 76 -15.87 -7.38 2.95
C LEU A 76 -15.11 -6.17 3.51
N GLU A 77 -13.90 -5.93 2.98
CA GLU A 77 -13.06 -4.76 3.28
C GLU A 77 -11.96 -4.58 2.24
N ASP A 78 -11.37 -3.39 2.24
CA ASP A 78 -10.18 -3.06 1.48
C ASP A 78 -9.05 -2.71 2.44
N ASN A 79 -7.94 -3.45 2.40
CA ASN A 79 -6.75 -3.21 3.18
C ASN A 79 -5.72 -2.48 2.32
N LEU A 80 -5.44 -1.20 2.62
CA LEU A 80 -4.58 -0.32 1.82
C LEU A 80 -3.30 0.10 2.52
N ARG A 81 -3.27 0.16 3.87
CA ARG A 81 -2.09 0.64 4.60
C ARG A 81 -0.88 -0.25 4.39
N VAL A 82 -0.93 -1.45 4.91
CA VAL A 82 0.14 -2.46 4.85
C VAL A 82 -0.47 -3.86 4.62
N PRO A 83 -1.15 -4.08 3.48
CA PRO A 83 -1.78 -5.37 3.20
C PRO A 83 -0.73 -6.49 3.23
N SER A 84 -1.09 -7.64 3.82
CA SER A 84 -0.21 -8.79 3.98
C SER A 84 -0.89 -10.08 3.54
N GLY A 85 -0.12 -11.18 3.46
CA GLY A 85 -0.63 -12.50 3.13
C GLY A 85 -0.16 -13.07 1.79
N VAL A 86 0.36 -12.26 0.88
CA VAL A 86 0.77 -12.71 -0.46
C VAL A 86 1.92 -13.72 -0.43
N SER A 87 2.85 -13.59 0.50
CA SER A 87 3.96 -14.54 0.68
C SER A 87 3.45 -15.93 1.05
N TYR A 88 2.48 -15.98 1.96
CA TYR A 88 1.85 -17.24 2.36
C TYR A 88 1.09 -17.89 1.20
N MET A 89 0.40 -17.08 0.39
CA MET A 89 -0.28 -17.56 -0.82
C MET A 89 0.73 -18.14 -1.82
N LEU A 90 1.87 -17.47 -2.04
CA LEU A 90 2.93 -17.94 -2.93
C LEU A 90 3.54 -19.26 -2.42
N GLU A 91 3.87 -19.35 -1.12
CA GLU A 91 4.39 -20.58 -0.54
C GLU A 91 3.36 -21.73 -0.54
N ASN A 92 2.11 -21.46 -0.20
CA ASN A 92 1.04 -22.45 -0.31
C ASN A 92 0.90 -22.95 -1.75
N ARG A 93 1.01 -22.07 -2.74
CA ARG A 93 0.99 -22.43 -4.16
C ARG A 93 2.18 -23.35 -4.53
N ASN A 94 3.38 -23.01 -4.07
CA ASN A 94 4.57 -23.83 -4.29
C ASN A 94 4.46 -25.21 -3.67
N ILE A 95 3.97 -25.28 -2.43
CA ILE A 95 3.74 -26.56 -1.73
C ILE A 95 2.67 -27.39 -2.45
N SER A 96 1.55 -26.77 -2.82
CA SER A 96 0.45 -27.43 -3.53
C SER A 96 0.90 -28.01 -4.88
N LYS A 97 1.74 -27.29 -5.64
CA LYS A 97 2.32 -27.79 -6.89
C LYS A 97 3.16 -29.06 -6.68
N ARG A 98 3.86 -29.16 -5.55
CA ARG A 98 4.72 -30.32 -5.22
C ARG A 98 3.94 -31.53 -4.71
N ILE A 99 2.91 -31.29 -3.89
CA ILE A 99 2.17 -32.36 -3.21
C ILE A 99 0.99 -32.83 -4.05
N LEU A 100 0.32 -31.94 -4.78
CA LEU A 100 -0.90 -32.19 -5.53
C LEU A 100 -0.80 -31.70 -7.00
N PRO A 101 0.24 -32.12 -7.76
CA PRO A 101 0.47 -31.62 -9.11
C PRO A 101 -0.72 -31.87 -10.05
N GLU A 102 -1.30 -33.06 -10.00
CA GLU A 102 -2.46 -33.43 -10.83
C GLU A 102 -3.68 -32.56 -10.56
N LEU A 103 -3.90 -32.16 -9.29
CA LEU A 103 -5.01 -31.27 -8.93
C LEU A 103 -4.81 -29.87 -9.49
N ILE A 104 -3.58 -29.36 -9.42
CA ILE A 104 -3.20 -28.04 -9.97
C ILE A 104 -3.37 -28.02 -11.47
N GLU A 105 -2.90 -29.06 -12.17
CA GLU A 105 -3.01 -29.19 -13.62
C GLU A 105 -4.48 -29.32 -14.07
N ARG A 106 -5.22 -30.25 -13.44
CA ARG A 106 -6.64 -30.50 -13.75
C ARG A 106 -7.50 -29.23 -13.60
N ASN A 107 -7.23 -28.39 -12.62
CA ASN A 107 -7.98 -27.16 -12.37
C ASN A 107 -7.40 -25.95 -13.11
N GLN A 108 -6.36 -26.12 -13.94
CA GLN A 108 -5.72 -25.06 -14.73
C GLN A 108 -5.39 -23.83 -13.86
N VAL A 109 -4.81 -24.08 -12.67
CA VAL A 109 -4.51 -23.03 -11.71
C VAL A 109 -3.42 -22.12 -12.28
N LEU A 110 -3.72 -20.83 -12.45
CA LEU A 110 -2.82 -19.86 -13.05
C LEU A 110 -1.55 -19.67 -12.20
N PRO A 111 -0.37 -19.53 -12.84
CA PRO A 111 0.88 -19.24 -12.15
C PRO A 111 0.85 -17.83 -11.51
N MET A 112 1.56 -17.70 -10.39
CA MET A 112 1.73 -16.44 -9.66
C MET A 112 3.20 -16.19 -9.29
N ASP A 113 4.10 -16.94 -9.90
CA ASP A 113 5.53 -16.92 -9.52
C ASP A 113 6.21 -15.59 -9.88
N ASP A 114 5.64 -14.83 -10.80
CA ASP A 114 6.12 -13.52 -11.25
C ASP A 114 5.67 -12.34 -10.37
N TYR A 115 4.83 -12.58 -9.35
CA TYR A 115 4.36 -11.51 -8.46
C TYR A 115 5.48 -10.66 -7.85
N PRO A 116 6.56 -11.23 -7.27
CA PRO A 116 7.63 -10.41 -6.70
C PRO A 116 8.35 -9.54 -7.75
N SER A 117 8.55 -10.06 -8.96
CA SER A 117 9.16 -9.29 -10.05
C SER A 117 8.27 -8.14 -10.50
N ARG A 118 6.97 -8.37 -10.65
CA ARG A 118 6.00 -7.32 -10.99
C ARG A 118 5.90 -6.26 -9.90
N LEU A 119 5.96 -6.68 -8.63
CA LEU A 119 5.99 -5.75 -7.50
C LEU A 119 7.25 -4.88 -7.56
N PHE A 120 8.41 -5.49 -7.80
CA PHE A 120 9.66 -4.75 -7.96
C PHE A 120 9.61 -3.76 -9.14
N ASP A 121 9.11 -4.18 -10.30
CA ASP A 121 8.98 -3.31 -11.48
C ASP A 121 8.06 -2.11 -11.20
N MET A 122 6.94 -2.36 -10.52
CA MET A 122 6.03 -1.30 -10.10
C MET A 122 6.72 -0.33 -9.14
N LEU A 123 7.44 -0.83 -8.14
CA LEU A 123 8.20 0.01 -7.20
C LEU A 123 9.25 0.85 -7.93
N CYS A 124 9.99 0.28 -8.87
CA CYS A 124 10.96 1.01 -9.69
C CYS A 124 10.32 2.17 -10.47
N CYS A 125 9.09 2.00 -10.97
CA CYS A 125 8.36 3.07 -11.66
C CYS A 125 8.05 4.27 -10.77
N LEU A 126 8.04 4.09 -9.44
CA LEU A 126 7.76 5.17 -8.49
C LEU A 126 8.98 6.06 -8.24
N SER A 127 10.19 5.63 -8.61
CA SER A 127 11.40 6.42 -8.36
C SER A 127 11.24 7.88 -8.80
N PRO A 128 11.60 8.84 -7.92
CA PRO A 128 11.61 10.26 -8.28
C PRO A 128 12.73 10.57 -9.27
N ARG A 129 13.81 9.77 -9.29
CA ARG A 129 14.90 9.94 -10.22
C ARG A 129 14.67 9.13 -11.51
N GLN A 130 14.95 9.74 -12.65
CA GLN A 130 14.92 9.06 -13.95
C GLN A 130 16.25 8.33 -14.19
N ILE A 131 16.46 7.21 -13.50
CA ILE A 131 17.65 6.38 -13.60
C ILE A 131 17.30 4.94 -13.96
N LYS A 132 18.23 4.22 -14.56
CA LYS A 132 18.02 2.86 -15.05
C LYS A 132 17.77 1.85 -13.93
N SER A 133 18.40 2.05 -12.78
CA SER A 133 18.33 1.13 -11.63
C SER A 133 18.13 1.93 -10.36
N PRO A 134 16.88 2.25 -10.00
CA PRO A 134 16.58 2.93 -8.74
C PRO A 134 16.85 2.01 -7.55
N GLU A 135 17.32 2.60 -6.45
CA GLU A 135 17.52 1.88 -5.20
C GLU A 135 16.18 1.72 -4.49
N VAL A 136 15.71 0.49 -4.39
CA VAL A 136 14.46 0.11 -3.73
C VAL A 136 14.81 -0.68 -2.47
N VAL A 137 14.23 -0.29 -1.33
CA VAL A 137 14.38 -1.03 -0.07
C VAL A 137 13.01 -1.43 0.49
N LEU A 138 12.98 -2.51 1.28
CA LEU A 138 11.81 -2.90 2.06
C LEU A 138 12.05 -2.53 3.52
N LEU A 139 11.27 -1.58 4.03
CA LEU A 139 11.34 -1.11 5.42
C LEU A 139 10.44 -1.93 6.33
N THR A 140 11.04 -2.67 7.25
CA THR A 140 10.36 -3.52 8.23
C THR A 140 10.45 -2.95 9.64
N PRO A 141 9.46 -3.18 10.52
CA PRO A 141 9.57 -2.89 11.95
C PRO A 141 10.40 -3.93 12.73
N GLY A 142 10.98 -4.92 12.04
CA GLY A 142 11.86 -5.93 12.62
C GLY A 142 11.19 -7.25 13.00
N ILE A 143 11.97 -8.11 13.61
CA ILE A 143 11.66 -9.54 13.86
C ILE A 143 10.48 -9.80 14.79
N PHE A 144 10.07 -8.80 15.58
CA PHE A 144 8.94 -8.94 16.50
C PHE A 144 7.58 -8.68 15.83
N ASN A 145 7.59 -8.29 14.54
CA ASN A 145 6.35 -8.12 13.78
C ASN A 145 5.82 -9.48 13.31
N SER A 146 4.52 -9.70 13.46
CA SER A 146 3.87 -10.96 13.06
C SER A 146 3.99 -11.28 11.57
N ALA A 147 4.15 -10.26 10.72
CA ALA A 147 4.34 -10.39 9.28
C ALA A 147 5.81 -10.37 8.84
N TYR A 148 6.78 -10.48 9.77
CA TYR A 148 8.21 -10.42 9.43
C TYR A 148 8.64 -11.47 8.40
N PHE A 149 8.07 -12.67 8.47
CA PHE A 149 8.30 -13.69 7.43
C PHE A 149 7.99 -13.14 6.03
N GLU A 150 6.84 -12.47 5.87
CA GLU A 150 6.46 -11.89 4.58
C GLU A 150 7.44 -10.80 4.15
N HIS A 151 7.89 -9.96 5.07
CA HIS A 151 8.85 -8.91 4.77
C HIS A 151 10.16 -9.49 4.23
N ALA A 152 10.73 -10.46 4.94
CA ALA A 152 11.96 -11.13 4.54
C ALA A 152 11.78 -11.92 3.22
N PHE A 153 10.67 -12.63 3.07
CA PHE A 153 10.35 -13.38 1.86
C PHE A 153 10.27 -12.48 0.63
N LEU A 154 9.54 -11.37 0.72
CA LEU A 154 9.37 -10.45 -0.41
C LEU A 154 10.67 -9.73 -0.73
N ALA A 155 11.43 -9.26 0.26
CA ALA A 155 12.73 -8.64 0.03
C ALA A 155 13.68 -9.58 -0.72
N GLN A 156 13.78 -10.83 -0.26
CA GLN A 156 14.60 -11.85 -0.90
C GLN A 156 14.14 -12.16 -2.33
N ARG A 157 12.84 -12.28 -2.56
CA ARG A 157 12.29 -12.61 -3.89
C ARG A 157 12.40 -11.46 -4.89
N MET A 158 12.32 -10.24 -4.42
CA MET A 158 12.54 -9.04 -5.24
C MET A 158 14.03 -8.73 -5.45
N GLY A 159 14.92 -9.26 -4.59
CA GLY A 159 16.33 -8.93 -4.60
C GLY A 159 16.62 -7.51 -4.09
N VAL A 160 15.83 -7.03 -3.12
CA VAL A 160 16.01 -5.72 -2.48
C VAL A 160 16.49 -5.87 -1.04
N GLU A 161 17.11 -4.82 -0.51
CA GLU A 161 17.56 -4.82 0.88
C GLU A 161 16.36 -4.75 1.85
N LEU A 162 16.40 -5.61 2.87
CA LEU A 162 15.50 -5.56 4.01
C LEU A 162 16.14 -4.68 5.08
N VAL A 163 15.52 -3.55 5.38
CA VAL A 163 16.05 -2.54 6.30
C VAL A 163 15.09 -2.26 7.45
N GLU A 164 15.65 -1.91 8.60
CA GLU A 164 14.93 -1.33 9.73
C GLU A 164 15.16 0.19 9.80
N GLY A 165 14.38 0.93 10.60
CA GLY A 165 14.51 2.38 10.71
C GLY A 165 15.94 2.88 10.97
N PRO A 166 16.70 2.27 11.92
CA PRO A 166 18.09 2.65 12.17
C PRO A 166 19.07 2.47 11.02
N ASP A 167 18.74 1.65 10.00
CA ASP A 167 19.58 1.46 8.82
C ASP A 167 19.44 2.60 7.82
N LEU A 168 18.38 3.39 7.95
CA LEU A 168 18.11 4.55 7.11
C LEU A 168 18.44 5.85 7.81
N MET A 169 18.63 6.90 7.05
CA MET A 169 18.75 8.28 7.54
C MET A 169 18.29 9.26 6.46
N VAL A 170 17.73 10.38 6.90
CA VAL A 170 17.47 11.54 6.05
C VAL A 170 18.56 12.57 6.31
N ASP A 171 19.23 13.01 5.26
CA ASP A 171 20.31 14.00 5.37
C ASP A 171 19.76 15.44 5.18
N THR A 172 20.63 16.42 5.27
CA THR A 172 20.32 17.86 5.13
C THR A 172 19.84 18.26 3.75
N ASP A 173 20.02 17.41 2.75
CA ASP A 173 19.50 17.56 1.39
C ASP A 173 18.08 16.99 1.21
N ASP A 174 17.43 16.58 2.30
CA ASP A 174 16.14 15.89 2.32
C ASP A 174 16.10 14.62 1.46
N CYS A 175 17.26 13.96 1.28
CA CYS A 175 17.35 12.66 0.64
C CYS A 175 17.49 11.55 1.67
N VAL A 176 16.92 10.38 1.34
CA VAL A 176 17.06 9.18 2.17
C VAL A 176 18.28 8.40 1.76
N TYR A 177 19.05 7.99 2.74
CA TYR A 177 20.24 7.16 2.55
C TYR A 177 20.18 5.91 3.42
N MET A 178 20.55 4.79 2.82
CA MET A 178 20.81 3.53 3.53
C MET A 178 22.29 3.50 3.96
N LYS A 179 22.52 3.10 5.21
CA LYS A 179 23.85 2.87 5.75
C LYS A 179 24.38 1.52 5.29
N THR A 180 25.53 1.49 4.63
CA THR A 180 26.18 0.27 4.17
C THR A 180 27.63 0.20 4.67
N VAL A 181 28.23 -0.97 4.57
CA VAL A 181 29.67 -1.16 4.91
C VAL A 181 30.61 -0.35 4.02
N GLN A 182 30.15 0.08 2.86
CA GLN A 182 30.91 0.89 1.90
C GLN A 182 30.60 2.39 2.01
N GLY A 183 29.72 2.78 2.94
CA GLY A 183 29.26 4.16 3.11
C GLY A 183 27.76 4.30 2.98
N ARG A 184 27.29 5.37 2.34
CA ARG A 184 25.88 5.68 2.18
C ARG A 184 25.41 5.38 0.76
N SER A 185 24.29 4.69 0.60
CA SER A 185 23.58 4.51 -0.66
C SER A 185 22.28 5.30 -0.65
N ARG A 186 22.04 6.12 -1.69
CA ARG A 186 20.79 6.90 -1.78
C ARG A 186 19.61 5.98 -2.12
N VAL A 187 18.55 6.05 -1.32
CA VAL A 187 17.33 5.29 -1.52
C VAL A 187 16.30 6.11 -2.32
N ASP A 188 15.72 5.52 -3.34
CA ASP A 188 14.72 6.14 -4.21
C ASP A 188 13.31 5.75 -3.85
N VAL A 189 13.10 4.50 -3.47
CA VAL A 189 11.78 3.95 -3.18
C VAL A 189 11.82 3.09 -1.91
N ILE A 190 10.89 3.32 -1.02
CA ILE A 190 10.71 2.51 0.18
C ILE A 190 9.37 1.77 0.07
N TYR A 191 9.43 0.44 -0.02
CA TYR A 191 8.28 -0.41 0.23
C TYR A 191 8.14 -0.59 1.73
N ARG A 192 7.24 0.19 2.34
CA ARG A 192 7.10 0.23 3.79
C ARG A 192 6.17 -0.87 4.31
N ARG A 193 6.58 -1.48 5.42
CA ARG A 193 5.79 -2.43 6.19
C ARG A 193 5.56 -1.95 7.63
N ILE A 194 5.68 -0.64 7.84
CA ILE A 194 5.47 0.07 9.10
C ILE A 194 4.19 0.91 8.97
N ASP A 195 3.36 0.89 10.01
CA ASP A 195 2.17 1.75 10.11
C ASP A 195 2.55 3.23 10.15
N ASP A 196 1.67 4.10 9.64
CA ASP A 196 1.89 5.55 9.54
C ASP A 196 2.36 6.17 10.86
N GLN A 197 1.69 5.83 11.96
CA GLN A 197 1.98 6.41 13.27
C GLN A 197 3.42 6.15 13.77
N TYR A 198 4.09 5.12 13.25
CA TYR A 198 5.46 4.77 13.63
C TYR A 198 6.50 5.13 12.56
N LEU A 199 6.06 5.63 11.41
CA LEU A 199 6.90 5.79 10.22
C LEU A 199 7.94 6.90 10.35
N ASP A 200 7.58 8.03 10.98
CA ASP A 200 8.45 9.17 11.17
C ASP A 200 8.18 9.83 12.54
N PRO A 201 9.12 9.77 13.50
CA PRO A 201 8.94 10.37 14.81
C PRO A 201 8.89 11.92 14.80
N GLU A 202 9.35 12.58 13.73
CA GLU A 202 9.23 14.04 13.58
C GLU A 202 7.83 14.48 13.14
N ALA A 203 7.07 13.60 12.48
CA ALA A 203 5.76 13.92 11.94
C ALA A 203 4.61 13.28 12.72
N PHE A 204 4.79 12.09 13.24
CA PHE A 204 3.76 11.31 13.89
C PHE A 204 4.08 11.06 15.38
N ARG A 205 4.30 9.83 15.76
CA ARG A 205 4.54 9.44 17.14
C ARG A 205 6.00 9.66 17.53
N ALA A 206 6.27 10.69 18.34
CA ALA A 206 7.62 11.15 18.70
C ALA A 206 8.49 10.11 19.46
N ASP A 207 7.87 9.12 20.13
CA ASP A 207 8.57 8.04 20.81
C ASP A 207 8.79 6.79 19.94
N SER A 208 8.49 6.87 18.63
CA SER A 208 8.71 5.76 17.72
C SER A 208 10.20 5.49 17.51
N MET A 209 10.59 4.24 17.77
CA MET A 209 11.93 3.71 17.49
C MET A 209 12.00 2.87 16.22
N LEU A 210 10.87 2.74 15.49
CA LEU A 210 10.74 1.87 14.32
C LEU A 210 10.92 2.62 13.01
N GLY A 211 10.63 3.92 13.02
CA GLY A 211 10.62 4.76 11.83
C GLY A 211 11.93 5.46 11.55
N VAL A 212 11.89 6.36 10.58
CA VAL A 212 13.05 7.14 10.11
C VAL A 212 12.77 8.62 10.32
N PRO A 213 13.51 9.31 11.22
CA PRO A 213 13.32 10.73 11.45
C PRO A 213 13.50 11.55 10.16
N GLY A 214 12.55 12.43 9.85
CA GLY A 214 12.54 13.28 8.67
C GLY A 214 12.07 12.61 7.38
N LEU A 215 11.59 11.37 7.44
CA LEU A 215 11.14 10.66 6.23
C LEU A 215 9.97 11.37 5.54
N MET A 216 9.03 11.93 6.30
CA MET A 216 7.93 12.72 5.75
C MET A 216 8.41 14.00 5.07
N ARG A 217 9.50 14.61 5.56
CA ARG A 217 10.13 15.78 4.93
C ARG A 217 10.75 15.38 3.59
N ALA A 218 11.49 14.27 3.52
CA ALA A 218 12.07 13.73 2.30
C ALA A 218 10.99 13.37 1.26
N TRP A 219 9.90 12.74 1.70
CA TRP A 219 8.76 12.41 0.84
C TRP A 219 8.06 13.66 0.32
N ARG A 220 7.81 14.66 1.18
CA ARG A 220 7.21 15.95 0.81
C ARG A 220 8.09 16.74 -0.18
N ALA A 221 9.40 16.64 -0.06
CA ALA A 221 10.36 17.23 -0.99
C ALA A 221 10.40 16.51 -2.35
N GLY A 222 9.74 15.35 -2.48
CA GLY A 222 9.76 14.54 -3.70
C GLY A 222 11.07 13.80 -3.93
N ASN A 223 11.87 13.58 -2.89
CA ASN A 223 13.18 12.94 -2.97
C ASN A 223 13.17 11.43 -2.76
N VAL A 224 12.05 10.90 -2.27
CA VAL A 224 11.81 9.46 -2.08
C VAL A 224 10.34 9.14 -2.38
N ALA A 225 10.06 7.95 -2.90
CA ALA A 225 8.70 7.44 -3.01
C ALA A 225 8.41 6.44 -1.88
N LEU A 226 7.19 6.48 -1.35
CA LEU A 226 6.70 5.56 -0.32
C LEU A 226 5.53 4.74 -0.88
N ALA A 227 5.60 3.43 -0.79
CA ALA A 227 4.53 2.51 -1.21
C ALA A 227 4.09 1.60 -0.03
N ASN A 228 2.79 1.53 0.34
CA ASN A 228 1.78 2.51 -0.03
C ASN A 228 2.08 3.86 0.64
N ALA A 229 1.56 4.94 0.08
CA ALA A 229 1.80 6.26 0.63
C ALA A 229 1.24 6.40 2.06
N PRO A 230 1.83 7.22 2.93
CA PRO A 230 1.23 7.59 4.20
C PRO A 230 -0.15 8.24 4.00
N GLY A 231 -1.06 8.02 4.94
CA GLY A 231 -2.41 8.57 4.88
C GLY A 231 -3.45 7.70 4.18
N VAL A 232 -3.06 6.64 3.47
CA VAL A 232 -4.01 5.74 2.80
C VAL A 232 -4.97 5.05 3.78
N GLY A 233 -4.62 4.99 5.06
CA GLY A 233 -5.43 4.37 6.10
C GLY A 233 -6.83 4.96 6.24
N VAL A 234 -7.05 6.20 5.83
CA VAL A 234 -8.40 6.80 5.80
C VAL A 234 -9.38 5.97 4.96
N ALA A 235 -8.89 5.26 3.95
CA ALA A 235 -9.71 4.40 3.10
C ALA A 235 -9.84 2.95 3.61
N ASP A 236 -9.06 2.57 4.65
CA ASP A 236 -9.23 1.29 5.37
C ASP A 236 -10.36 1.35 6.40
N ASP A 237 -10.84 2.55 6.73
CA ASP A 237 -11.88 2.76 7.74
C ASP A 237 -13.19 2.06 7.32
N LYS A 238 -13.75 1.24 8.22
CA LYS A 238 -14.97 0.47 7.92
C LYS A 238 -16.21 1.34 7.69
N VAL A 239 -16.23 2.54 8.24
CA VAL A 239 -17.31 3.50 7.94
C VAL A 239 -17.11 4.05 6.53
N VAL A 240 -15.88 4.42 6.17
CA VAL A 240 -15.53 4.90 4.81
C VAL A 240 -15.79 3.82 3.75
N TYR A 241 -15.51 2.56 4.09
CA TYR A 241 -15.79 1.41 3.22
C TYR A 241 -17.25 1.38 2.73
N THR A 242 -18.22 1.76 3.55
CA THR A 242 -19.66 1.74 3.17
C THR A 242 -19.97 2.69 2.01
N TYR A 243 -19.17 3.74 1.83
CA TYR A 243 -19.32 4.74 0.75
C TYR A 243 -18.57 4.40 -0.54
N VAL A 244 -17.79 3.31 -0.59
CA VAL A 244 -17.03 2.98 -1.82
C VAL A 244 -17.92 2.82 -3.05
N PRO A 245 -19.13 2.23 -3.00
CA PRO A 245 -20.04 2.24 -4.13
C PRO A 245 -20.44 3.64 -4.61
N ASP A 246 -20.57 4.60 -3.69
CA ASP A 246 -20.88 5.99 -4.02
C ASP A 246 -19.65 6.74 -4.55
N MET A 247 -18.44 6.43 -4.05
CA MET A 247 -17.19 6.92 -4.61
C MET A 247 -17.02 6.49 -6.08
N ILE A 248 -17.34 5.23 -6.41
CA ILE A 248 -17.29 4.74 -7.79
C ILE A 248 -18.23 5.54 -8.69
N ARG A 249 -19.46 5.77 -8.25
CA ARG A 249 -20.42 6.59 -9.00
C ARG A 249 -19.95 8.03 -9.15
N TYR A 250 -19.44 8.60 -8.06
CA TYR A 250 -19.03 10.00 -8.00
C TYR A 250 -17.78 10.28 -8.85
N TYR A 251 -16.70 9.53 -8.66
CA TYR A 251 -15.43 9.79 -9.32
C TYR A 251 -15.34 9.20 -10.73
N LEU A 252 -15.92 8.03 -10.96
CA LEU A 252 -15.80 7.32 -12.24
C LEU A 252 -17.04 7.45 -13.11
N ASN A 253 -18.16 7.91 -12.56
CA ASN A 253 -19.46 7.92 -13.25
C ASN A 253 -19.88 6.54 -13.75
N GLU A 254 -19.60 5.50 -12.96
CA GLU A 254 -19.84 4.09 -13.29
C GLU A 254 -20.70 3.41 -12.22
N ALA A 255 -21.36 2.31 -12.59
CA ALA A 255 -22.00 1.44 -11.62
C ALA A 255 -20.95 0.52 -10.96
N PRO A 256 -21.05 0.27 -9.63
CA PRO A 256 -20.14 -0.66 -8.95
C PRO A 256 -20.24 -2.07 -9.55
N LEU A 257 -19.11 -2.63 -9.94
CA LEU A 257 -19.00 -3.99 -10.49
C LEU A 257 -18.96 -5.06 -9.38
N LEU A 258 -18.43 -4.70 -8.21
CA LEU A 258 -18.41 -5.54 -7.00
C LEU A 258 -19.23 -4.87 -5.91
N PRO A 259 -20.31 -5.52 -5.43
CA PRO A 259 -21.08 -5.00 -4.32
C PRO A 259 -20.32 -5.14 -2.99
N ASN A 260 -20.59 -4.26 -2.05
CA ASN A 260 -20.21 -4.43 -0.65
C ASN A 260 -21.12 -5.45 0.03
N VAL A 261 -20.63 -6.09 1.09
CA VAL A 261 -21.52 -6.76 2.04
C VAL A 261 -22.45 -5.70 2.62
N PRO A 262 -23.77 -5.93 2.67
CA PRO A 262 -24.72 -5.01 3.32
C PRO A 262 -24.31 -4.75 4.77
N SER A 263 -24.19 -3.49 5.14
CA SER A 263 -23.71 -3.04 6.46
C SER A 263 -24.67 -2.04 7.06
#